data_83eb695648e5c7507f9649205a0f8200
#
_entry.id   83eb695648e5c7507f9649205a0f8200
#
_cell.length_a   1.000
_cell.length_b   1.000
_cell.length_c   1.000
_cell.angle_alpha   90.00
_cell.angle_beta   90.00
_cell.angle_gamma   90.00
#
_symmetry.space_group_name_H-M   'P 1'
#
loop_
_entity.id
_entity.type
_entity.pdbx_description
1 polymer ?
#
loop_
_entity_poly.entity_id
_entity_poly.type
_entity_poly.pdbx_seq_one_letter_code
_entity_poly.pdbx_strand_id
1 'polypeptide(L)'
;MSTKERVVVMGHKITDVDALGAAIGIYRAGKTLGKPVHIVVNDPSTSIRPLMAGYMNNPDYEPSMFIDRNQAMELVDDNTVVVVVDTNKPSYTECEELLYMTRTIVVLDHHRRGNEVIQNAVLSYVEPYASSTCEMVAEILQYFSDDLRLRNIEADCIYAGIMIDTNNFITRAGVRTFEAAAFLRRSGADMTRVRKMLRDNIDSYKARQKQCVLLRSTVAALPSRNARARDLRALLLSVHRRPMNF
;
A
#
# COMPACT_ATOMS: atom_id res chain seq x y z
N MET A 1 4.95 17.42 11.70
CA MET A 1 3.48 17.24 11.54
C MET A 1 2.67 18.26 12.34
N SER A 2 3.02 18.63 13.56
CA SER A 2 2.17 19.51 14.40
C SER A 2 1.85 20.88 13.80
N THR A 3 2.77 21.50 13.06
CA THR A 3 2.62 22.84 12.47
C THR A 3 1.95 22.84 11.10
N LYS A 4 1.75 21.71 10.47
CA LYS A 4 1.14 21.60 9.15
C LYS A 4 -0.34 21.26 9.25
N GLU A 5 -1.11 21.62 8.23
CA GLU A 5 -2.57 21.49 8.25
C GLU A 5 -3.07 20.10 7.87
N ARG A 6 -2.37 19.41 6.95
CA ARG A 6 -2.76 18.09 6.45
C ARG A 6 -1.57 17.18 6.19
N VAL A 7 -1.86 15.91 6.02
CA VAL A 7 -0.87 14.87 5.67
C VAL A 7 -1.36 14.13 4.43
N VAL A 8 -0.49 13.97 3.44
CA VAL A 8 -0.75 13.11 2.28
C VAL A 8 0.32 12.04 2.27
N VAL A 9 -0.12 10.79 2.19
CA VAL A 9 0.78 9.62 2.19
C VAL A 9 0.72 8.95 0.83
N MET A 10 1.86 8.58 0.29
CA MET A 10 1.93 7.81 -0.96
C MET A 10 3.02 6.73 -0.87
N GLY A 11 2.75 5.59 -1.48
CA GLY A 11 3.72 4.52 -1.69
C GLY A 11 4.30 4.54 -3.10
N HIS A 12 4.73 3.36 -3.56
CA HIS A 12 5.17 3.15 -4.94
C HIS A 12 3.99 2.84 -5.90
N LYS A 13 4.18 3.08 -7.21
CA LYS A 13 3.15 2.98 -8.29
C LYS A 13 2.36 1.67 -8.35
N ILE A 14 2.95 0.58 -7.93
CA ILE A 14 2.28 -0.73 -7.86
C ILE A 14 2.13 -1.06 -6.38
N THR A 15 1.34 -0.25 -5.69
CA THR A 15 1.14 -0.38 -4.24
C THR A 15 0.89 -1.83 -3.84
N ASP A 16 1.71 -2.34 -2.96
CA ASP A 16 1.60 -3.67 -2.38
C ASP A 16 1.11 -3.64 -0.93
N VAL A 17 1.18 -4.77 -0.24
CA VAL A 17 0.67 -4.89 1.12
C VAL A 17 1.54 -4.14 2.13
N ASP A 18 2.87 -4.08 1.90
CA ASP A 18 3.77 -3.35 2.79
C ASP A 18 3.59 -1.84 2.65
N ALA A 19 3.60 -1.33 1.41
CA ALA A 19 3.33 0.09 1.14
C ALA A 19 1.97 0.54 1.71
N LEU A 20 0.89 -0.26 1.51
CA LEU A 20 -0.43 0.05 2.05
C LEU A 20 -0.44 0.03 3.59
N GLY A 21 0.11 -1.02 4.20
CA GLY A 21 0.16 -1.14 5.66
C GLY A 21 0.93 0.00 6.31
N ALA A 22 2.07 0.37 5.75
CA ALA A 22 2.86 1.52 6.18
C ALA A 22 2.06 2.84 6.05
N ALA A 23 1.37 3.04 4.93
CA ALA A 23 0.52 4.22 4.72
C ALA A 23 -0.63 4.29 5.74
N ILE A 24 -1.27 3.16 6.06
CA ILE A 24 -2.31 3.07 7.11
C ILE A 24 -1.76 3.45 8.49
N GLY A 25 -0.55 3.00 8.82
CA GLY A 25 0.10 3.39 10.08
C GLY A 25 0.32 4.91 10.16
N ILE A 26 0.82 5.53 9.10
CA ILE A 26 0.99 6.99 9.04
C ILE A 26 -0.37 7.72 9.05
N TYR A 27 -1.40 7.16 8.38
CA TYR A 27 -2.76 7.67 8.47
C TYR A 27 -3.20 7.75 9.94
N ARG A 28 -3.05 6.69 10.74
CA ARG A 28 -3.40 6.70 12.17
C ARG A 28 -2.60 7.71 12.95
N ALA A 29 -1.30 7.85 12.70
CA ALA A 29 -0.45 8.85 13.35
C ALA A 29 -0.96 10.27 13.10
N GLY A 30 -1.28 10.63 11.87
CA GLY A 30 -1.82 11.94 11.53
C GLY A 30 -3.21 12.19 12.12
N LYS A 31 -4.10 11.18 12.11
CA LYS A 31 -5.43 11.27 12.74
C LYS A 31 -5.34 11.44 14.26
N THR A 32 -4.35 10.83 14.91
CA THR A 32 -4.09 11.05 16.36
C THR A 32 -3.72 12.49 16.66
N LEU A 33 -3.07 13.19 15.71
CA LEU A 33 -2.79 14.63 15.82
C LEU A 33 -3.98 15.52 15.40
N GLY A 34 -5.16 14.94 15.12
CA GLY A 34 -6.34 15.68 14.66
C GLY A 34 -6.23 16.25 13.26
N LYS A 35 -5.32 15.73 12.43
CA LYS A 35 -5.11 16.23 11.06
C LYS A 35 -5.95 15.48 10.04
N PRO A 36 -6.40 16.15 8.96
CA PRO A 36 -6.83 15.48 7.74
C PRO A 36 -5.68 14.67 7.15
N VAL A 37 -5.94 13.40 6.83
CA VAL A 37 -4.93 12.51 6.24
C VAL A 37 -5.53 11.79 5.04
N HIS A 38 -4.80 11.77 3.94
CA HIS A 38 -5.21 11.11 2.71
C HIS A 38 -4.09 10.19 2.23
N ILE A 39 -4.46 9.05 1.64
CA ILE A 39 -3.55 8.06 1.07
C ILE A 39 -3.77 8.05 -0.44
N VAL A 40 -2.71 8.29 -1.21
CA VAL A 40 -2.77 8.29 -2.67
C VAL A 40 -2.66 6.86 -3.18
N VAL A 41 -3.67 6.41 -3.92
CA VAL A 41 -3.68 5.10 -4.60
C VAL A 41 -4.41 5.28 -5.94
N ASN A 42 -3.71 5.15 -7.05
CA ASN A 42 -4.30 5.32 -8.38
C ASN A 42 -4.97 4.04 -8.88
N ASP A 43 -4.20 2.98 -9.03
CA ASP A 43 -4.66 1.68 -9.52
C ASP A 43 -4.40 0.60 -8.46
N PRO A 44 -5.36 0.36 -7.54
CA PRO A 44 -5.13 -0.61 -6.49
C PRO A 44 -4.86 -2.00 -7.07
N SER A 45 -3.70 -2.56 -6.72
CA SER A 45 -3.32 -3.91 -7.12
C SER A 45 -4.29 -4.94 -6.55
N THR A 46 -4.32 -6.12 -7.14
CA THR A 46 -5.21 -7.20 -6.66
C THR A 46 -4.88 -7.65 -5.25
N SER A 47 -3.65 -7.42 -4.80
CA SER A 47 -3.20 -7.76 -3.44
C SER A 47 -3.73 -6.82 -2.38
N ILE A 48 -3.98 -5.54 -2.69
CA ILE A 48 -4.44 -4.56 -1.71
C ILE A 48 -5.95 -4.29 -1.75
N ARG A 49 -6.65 -4.61 -2.85
CA ARG A 49 -8.10 -4.37 -2.97
C ARG A 49 -8.94 -4.94 -1.82
N PRO A 50 -8.75 -6.19 -1.37
CA PRO A 50 -9.51 -6.73 -0.24
C PRO A 50 -9.21 -6.01 1.08
N LEU A 51 -7.96 -5.56 1.26
CA LEU A 51 -7.57 -4.76 2.42
C LEU A 51 -8.27 -3.39 2.40
N MET A 52 -8.23 -2.70 1.25
CA MET A 52 -8.88 -1.39 1.08
C MET A 52 -10.41 -1.46 1.27
N ALA A 53 -11.06 -2.53 0.79
CA ALA A 53 -12.51 -2.71 0.92
C ALA A 53 -12.98 -2.66 2.39
N GLY A 54 -12.15 -3.10 3.33
CA GLY A 54 -12.43 -3.03 4.76
C GLY A 54 -12.49 -1.60 5.31
N TYR A 55 -11.91 -0.62 4.62
CA TYR A 55 -11.95 0.79 4.99
C TYR A 55 -13.04 1.56 4.25
N MET A 56 -13.19 1.31 2.93
CA MET A 56 -14.08 2.08 2.05
C MET A 56 -15.56 2.03 2.46
N ASN A 57 -16.03 0.93 3.04
CA ASN A 57 -17.42 0.74 3.47
C ASN A 57 -17.58 0.85 5.00
N ASN A 58 -16.57 1.35 5.70
CA ASN A 58 -16.58 1.43 7.15
C ASN A 58 -16.85 2.87 7.60
N PRO A 59 -17.94 3.15 8.35
CA PRO A 59 -18.29 4.50 8.81
C PRO A 59 -17.23 5.13 9.73
N ASP A 60 -16.31 4.33 10.23
CA ASP A 60 -15.20 4.81 11.06
C ASP A 60 -14.11 5.54 10.28
N TYR A 61 -14.16 5.51 8.95
CA TYR A 61 -13.18 6.13 8.07
C TYR A 61 -13.85 7.11 7.10
N GLU A 62 -13.16 8.18 6.79
CA GLU A 62 -13.65 9.19 5.86
C GLU A 62 -13.67 8.64 4.43
N PRO A 63 -14.68 8.95 3.61
CA PRO A 63 -14.69 8.57 2.20
C PRO A 63 -13.47 9.08 1.42
N SER A 64 -12.90 10.20 1.87
CA SER A 64 -11.68 10.83 1.30
C SER A 64 -10.37 10.25 1.86
N MET A 65 -10.42 9.13 2.59
CA MET A 65 -9.19 8.47 3.08
C MET A 65 -8.27 8.06 1.93
N PHE A 66 -8.85 7.46 0.88
CA PHE A 66 -8.12 7.12 -0.34
C PHE A 66 -8.48 8.10 -1.45
N ILE A 67 -7.46 8.67 -2.07
CA ILE A 67 -7.60 9.65 -3.14
C ILE A 67 -6.74 9.24 -4.35
N ASP A 68 -7.14 9.71 -5.53
CA ASP A 68 -6.33 9.55 -6.73
C ASP A 68 -5.30 10.69 -6.90
N ARG A 69 -4.46 10.57 -7.94
CA ARG A 69 -3.43 11.56 -8.27
C ARG A 69 -4.01 12.96 -8.48
N ASN A 70 -5.14 13.09 -9.18
CA ASN A 70 -5.70 14.41 -9.49
C ASN A 70 -6.19 15.09 -8.21
N GLN A 71 -6.91 14.37 -7.38
CA GLN A 71 -7.35 14.83 -6.06
C GLN A 71 -6.16 15.20 -5.16
N ALA A 72 -5.08 14.42 -5.19
CA ALA A 72 -3.88 14.71 -4.42
C ALA A 72 -3.19 15.99 -4.90
N MET A 73 -3.10 16.22 -6.22
CA MET A 73 -2.54 17.44 -6.80
C MET A 73 -3.35 18.69 -6.46
N GLU A 74 -4.67 18.57 -6.31
CA GLU A 74 -5.52 19.69 -5.89
C GLU A 74 -5.38 20.01 -4.39
N LEU A 75 -5.04 19.01 -3.57
CA LEU A 75 -5.00 19.13 -2.11
C LEU A 75 -3.63 19.55 -1.56
N VAL A 76 -2.53 19.18 -2.25
CA VAL A 76 -1.18 19.42 -1.74
C VAL A 76 -0.74 20.84 -1.96
N ASP A 77 -0.25 21.47 -0.91
CA ASP A 77 0.30 22.82 -0.86
C ASP A 77 1.48 22.90 0.13
N ASP A 78 2.02 24.10 0.34
CA ASP A 78 3.12 24.33 1.30
C ASP A 78 2.75 23.99 2.76
N ASN A 79 1.46 23.90 3.12
CA ASN A 79 0.96 23.51 4.45
C ASN A 79 0.77 22.01 4.59
N THR A 80 1.08 21.24 3.56
CA THR A 80 0.94 19.79 3.52
C THR A 80 2.25 19.10 3.86
N VAL A 81 2.19 18.03 4.68
CA VAL A 81 3.27 17.04 4.80
C VAL A 81 3.02 15.94 3.81
N VAL A 82 3.96 15.69 2.91
CA VAL A 82 3.96 14.50 2.05
C VAL A 82 4.84 13.43 2.69
N VAL A 83 4.25 12.28 2.98
CA VAL A 83 4.97 11.11 3.51
C VAL A 83 5.06 10.06 2.43
N VAL A 84 6.27 9.73 2.02
CA VAL A 84 6.55 8.66 1.08
C VAL A 84 6.93 7.42 1.86
N VAL A 85 6.24 6.32 1.61
CA VAL A 85 6.47 5.03 2.27
C VAL A 85 6.86 3.98 1.24
N ASP A 86 7.75 3.09 1.64
CA ASP A 86 8.15 1.89 0.89
C ASP A 86 8.77 2.16 -0.49
N THR A 87 9.28 3.37 -0.66
CA THR A 87 10.16 3.73 -1.78
C THR A 87 10.95 4.99 -1.47
N ASN A 88 12.18 5.05 -1.95
CA ASN A 88 13.00 6.27 -1.89
C ASN A 88 13.28 6.87 -3.27
N LYS A 89 12.65 6.34 -4.34
CA LYS A 89 12.86 6.76 -5.73
C LYS A 89 11.71 7.63 -6.20
N PRO A 90 11.96 8.88 -6.67
CA PRO A 90 10.92 9.78 -7.18
C PRO A 90 10.07 9.15 -8.28
N SER A 91 10.70 8.58 -9.30
CA SER A 91 10.03 8.00 -10.46
C SER A 91 9.14 6.79 -10.15
N TYR A 92 9.31 6.19 -8.96
CA TYR A 92 8.51 5.04 -8.50
C TYR A 92 7.33 5.43 -7.62
N THR A 93 7.24 6.67 -7.13
CA THR A 93 6.12 7.12 -6.28
C THR A 93 4.79 7.15 -7.04
N GLU A 94 3.68 6.99 -6.33
CA GLU A 94 2.31 7.05 -6.89
C GLU A 94 2.04 8.37 -7.63
N CYS A 95 2.62 9.47 -7.15
CA CYS A 95 2.52 10.79 -7.77
C CYS A 95 3.81 11.56 -7.52
N GLU A 96 4.70 11.56 -8.50
CA GLU A 96 6.02 12.22 -8.41
C GLU A 96 5.89 13.74 -8.24
N GLU A 97 4.86 14.35 -8.84
CA GLU A 97 4.65 15.78 -8.83
C GLU A 97 4.49 16.34 -7.42
N LEU A 98 3.91 15.57 -6.49
CA LEU A 98 3.74 15.99 -5.09
C LEU A 98 5.07 16.31 -4.41
N LEU A 99 6.18 15.72 -4.87
CA LEU A 99 7.52 15.96 -4.34
C LEU A 99 8.02 17.39 -4.63
N TYR A 100 7.39 18.09 -5.56
CA TYR A 100 7.74 19.47 -5.94
C TYR A 100 6.71 20.50 -5.48
N MET A 101 5.56 20.06 -4.94
CA MET A 101 4.46 20.92 -4.50
C MET A 101 4.55 21.33 -3.03
N THR A 102 5.36 20.66 -2.23
CA THR A 102 5.59 20.98 -0.83
C THR A 102 7.07 20.92 -0.49
N ARG A 103 7.46 21.69 0.55
CA ARG A 103 8.81 21.63 1.12
C ARG A 103 8.94 20.65 2.29
N THR A 104 7.86 19.98 2.68
CA THR A 104 7.86 19.11 3.85
C THR A 104 7.60 17.67 3.44
N ILE A 105 8.67 17.00 3.03
CA ILE A 105 8.65 15.62 2.58
C ILE A 105 9.35 14.75 3.60
N VAL A 106 8.72 13.63 3.95
CA VAL A 106 9.26 12.58 4.82
C VAL A 106 9.33 11.29 4.01
N VAL A 107 10.44 10.58 4.07
CA VAL A 107 10.65 9.30 3.39
C VAL A 107 10.91 8.22 4.44
N LEU A 108 10.14 7.15 4.41
CA LEU A 108 10.28 5.94 5.24
C LEU A 108 10.37 4.73 4.31
N ASP A 109 11.52 4.07 4.25
CA ASP A 109 11.76 3.01 3.28
C ASP A 109 12.79 1.99 3.78
N HIS A 110 12.59 0.72 3.48
CA HIS A 110 13.52 -0.35 3.81
C HIS A 110 14.35 -0.83 2.59
N HIS A 111 14.14 -0.24 1.43
CA HIS A 111 14.91 -0.58 0.22
C HIS A 111 16.28 0.09 0.21
N ARG A 112 17.24 -0.56 -0.42
CA ARG A 112 18.58 0.04 -0.61
C ARG A 112 18.48 1.27 -1.51
N ARG A 113 19.21 2.31 -1.15
CA ARG A 113 19.34 3.51 -1.97
C ARG A 113 20.05 3.16 -3.30
N GLY A 114 19.44 3.57 -4.39
CA GLY A 114 20.02 3.52 -5.73
C GLY A 114 20.65 4.84 -6.16
N ASN A 115 20.83 5.02 -7.46
CA ASN A 115 21.35 6.26 -8.05
C ASN A 115 20.28 7.39 -8.03
N GLU A 116 19.01 7.03 -8.05
CA GLU A 116 17.88 7.94 -8.00
C GLU A 116 17.28 7.90 -6.60
N VAL A 117 17.28 9.04 -5.90
CA VAL A 117 16.72 9.17 -4.56
C VAL A 117 16.01 10.50 -4.40
N ILE A 118 14.99 10.57 -3.53
CA ILE A 118 14.31 11.81 -3.15
C ILE A 118 15.28 12.65 -2.32
N GLN A 119 15.76 13.77 -2.89
CA GLN A 119 16.82 14.60 -2.29
C GLN A 119 16.30 15.71 -1.40
N ASN A 120 15.09 16.21 -1.66
CA ASN A 120 14.48 17.35 -0.96
C ASN A 120 13.66 16.95 0.28
N ALA A 121 13.84 15.73 0.79
CA ALA A 121 13.17 15.28 2.01
C ALA A 121 13.76 15.96 3.25
N VAL A 122 12.88 16.52 4.11
CA VAL A 122 13.28 17.06 5.42
C VAL A 122 13.65 15.96 6.41
N LEU A 123 13.12 14.75 6.18
CA LEU A 123 13.49 13.54 6.91
C LEU A 123 13.52 12.37 5.90
N SER A 124 14.65 11.69 5.84
CA SER A 124 14.80 10.46 5.05
C SER A 124 15.32 9.35 5.96
N TYR A 125 14.40 8.51 6.43
CA TYR A 125 14.70 7.33 7.22
C TYR A 125 14.63 6.10 6.31
N VAL A 126 15.79 5.69 5.82
CA VAL A 126 15.97 4.53 4.94
C VAL A 126 16.81 3.50 5.68
N GLU A 127 16.22 2.34 5.98
CA GLU A 127 16.81 1.30 6.83
C GLU A 127 16.77 -0.08 6.12
N PRO A 128 17.79 -0.43 5.32
CA PRO A 128 17.81 -1.67 4.55
C PRO A 128 17.87 -2.97 5.38
N TYR A 129 18.11 -2.85 6.68
CA TYR A 129 18.10 -4.00 7.59
C TYR A 129 16.74 -4.25 8.24
N ALA A 130 15.80 -3.32 8.12
CA ALA A 130 14.42 -3.58 8.49
C ALA A 130 13.80 -4.63 7.55
N SER A 131 12.93 -5.47 8.08
CA SER A 131 12.29 -6.51 7.28
C SER A 131 11.28 -5.94 6.29
N SER A 132 10.65 -4.84 6.64
CA SER A 132 9.61 -4.15 5.88
C SER A 132 9.46 -2.70 6.33
N THR A 133 8.83 -1.86 5.53
CA THR A 133 8.45 -0.50 5.93
C THR A 133 7.38 -0.52 7.02
N CYS A 134 6.48 -1.54 7.03
CA CYS A 134 5.54 -1.77 8.11
C CYS A 134 6.20 -2.02 9.47
N GLU A 135 7.34 -2.73 9.52
CA GLU A 135 8.15 -2.87 10.75
C GLU A 135 8.57 -1.51 11.26
N MET A 136 9.20 -0.69 10.41
CA MET A 136 9.66 0.65 10.76
C MET A 136 8.53 1.56 11.26
N VAL A 137 7.39 1.53 10.57
CA VAL A 137 6.20 2.30 10.97
C VAL A 137 5.65 1.80 12.31
N ALA A 138 5.56 0.49 12.53
CA ALA A 138 5.12 -0.07 13.81
C ALA A 138 6.02 0.36 14.97
N GLU A 139 7.34 0.40 14.77
CA GLU A 139 8.30 0.93 15.75
C GLU A 139 8.04 2.41 16.06
N ILE A 140 7.86 3.24 15.01
CA ILE A 140 7.57 4.67 15.17
C ILE A 140 6.27 4.86 15.97
N LEU A 141 5.22 4.10 15.67
CA LEU A 141 3.91 4.24 16.32
C LEU A 141 3.95 3.95 17.82
N GLN A 142 4.84 3.06 18.27
CA GLN A 142 5.00 2.75 19.71
C GLN A 142 5.42 3.97 20.54
N TYR A 143 6.15 4.91 19.94
CA TYR A 143 6.71 6.09 20.62
C TYR A 143 6.11 7.40 20.14
N PHE A 144 5.10 7.33 19.23
CA PHE A 144 4.57 8.52 18.57
C PHE A 144 3.74 9.40 19.50
N SER A 145 2.86 8.80 20.29
CA SER A 145 2.00 9.48 21.27
C SER A 145 1.37 8.46 22.22
N ASP A 146 1.23 8.84 23.48
CA ASP A 146 0.51 8.04 24.49
C ASP A 146 -0.97 7.86 24.16
N ASP A 147 -1.55 8.76 23.34
CA ASP A 147 -2.94 8.73 22.92
C ASP A 147 -3.16 7.88 21.66
N LEU A 148 -2.09 7.43 20.99
CA LEU A 148 -2.22 6.65 19.77
C LEU A 148 -2.87 5.29 20.06
N ARG A 149 -3.95 5.01 19.37
CA ARG A 149 -4.65 3.72 19.43
C ARG A 149 -4.92 3.23 18.02
N LEU A 150 -4.29 2.12 17.65
CA LEU A 150 -4.61 1.43 16.40
C LEU A 150 -5.97 0.74 16.54
N ARG A 151 -6.77 0.81 15.48
CA ARG A 151 -7.94 -0.05 15.32
C ARG A 151 -7.52 -1.44 14.85
N ASN A 152 -8.32 -2.45 15.13
CA ASN A 152 -7.99 -3.84 14.78
C ASN A 152 -7.64 -4.01 13.29
N ILE A 153 -8.42 -3.39 12.40
CA ILE A 153 -8.20 -3.47 10.96
C ILE A 153 -6.89 -2.79 10.52
N GLU A 154 -6.49 -1.72 11.20
CA GLU A 154 -5.21 -1.03 10.94
C GLU A 154 -4.04 -1.87 11.40
N ALA A 155 -4.14 -2.43 12.62
CA ALA A 155 -3.14 -3.36 13.14
C ALA A 155 -3.01 -4.62 12.26
N ASP A 156 -4.13 -5.15 11.74
CA ASP A 156 -4.13 -6.26 10.79
C ASP A 156 -3.41 -5.91 9.49
N CYS A 157 -3.64 -4.71 8.96
CA CYS A 157 -3.04 -4.27 7.70
C CYS A 157 -1.51 -4.10 7.81
N ILE A 158 -1.04 -3.44 8.88
CA ILE A 158 0.40 -3.29 9.14
C ILE A 158 1.06 -4.66 9.38
N TYR A 159 0.40 -5.53 10.16
CA TYR A 159 0.88 -6.90 10.40
C TYR A 159 0.96 -7.71 9.11
N ALA A 160 0.00 -7.53 8.18
CA ALA A 160 0.00 -8.20 6.89
C ALA A 160 1.22 -7.81 6.03
N GLY A 161 1.63 -6.53 6.03
CA GLY A 161 2.85 -6.06 5.35
C GLY A 161 4.08 -6.80 5.87
N ILE A 162 4.30 -6.81 7.19
CA ILE A 162 5.41 -7.57 7.80
C ILE A 162 5.36 -9.05 7.40
N MET A 163 4.19 -9.68 7.43
CA MET A 163 4.04 -11.10 7.07
C MET A 163 4.43 -11.39 5.62
N ILE A 164 4.05 -10.53 4.68
CA ILE A 164 4.33 -10.74 3.25
C ILE A 164 5.84 -10.62 3.02
N ASP A 165 6.47 -9.55 3.48
CA ASP A 165 7.89 -9.26 3.24
C ASP A 165 8.84 -10.24 3.92
N THR A 166 8.39 -10.83 5.03
CA THR A 166 9.16 -11.84 5.76
C THR A 166 8.81 -13.27 5.38
N ASN A 167 7.95 -13.47 4.38
CA ASN A 167 7.41 -14.80 4.06
C ASN A 167 6.91 -15.54 5.31
N ASN A 168 5.96 -14.93 6.04
CA ASN A 168 5.43 -15.44 7.31
C ASN A 168 6.50 -15.60 8.41
N PHE A 169 7.39 -14.62 8.56
CA PHE A 169 8.50 -14.59 9.53
C PHE A 169 9.56 -15.68 9.32
N ILE A 170 9.63 -16.28 8.12
CA ILE A 170 10.63 -17.31 7.78
C ILE A 170 11.94 -16.64 7.32
N THR A 171 11.85 -15.54 6.56
CA THR A 171 13.00 -14.87 5.99
C THR A 171 13.08 -13.42 6.46
N ARG A 172 14.30 -12.88 6.63
CA ARG A 172 14.56 -11.47 6.97
C ARG A 172 13.93 -10.99 8.28
N ALA A 173 13.36 -11.87 9.11
CA ALA A 173 12.79 -11.51 10.39
C ALA A 173 13.88 -11.50 11.49
N GLY A 174 14.09 -10.36 12.09
CA GLY A 174 14.99 -10.14 13.23
C GLY A 174 14.23 -9.87 14.53
N VAL A 175 14.96 -9.54 15.58
CA VAL A 175 14.37 -9.20 16.90
C VAL A 175 13.37 -8.04 16.73
N ARG A 176 13.73 -6.97 16.04
CA ARG A 176 12.86 -5.82 15.78
C ARG A 176 11.55 -6.22 15.11
N THR A 177 11.61 -7.15 14.14
CA THR A 177 10.42 -7.66 13.44
C THR A 177 9.45 -8.33 14.42
N PHE A 178 9.95 -9.14 15.35
CA PHE A 178 9.11 -9.79 16.37
C PHE A 178 8.59 -8.81 17.42
N GLU A 179 9.34 -7.79 17.78
CA GLU A 179 8.90 -6.71 18.68
C GLU A 179 7.78 -5.88 18.04
N ALA A 180 7.93 -5.49 16.77
CA ALA A 180 6.89 -4.81 16.00
C ALA A 180 5.63 -5.70 15.87
N ALA A 181 5.79 -6.99 15.56
CA ALA A 181 4.69 -7.94 15.49
C ALA A 181 3.99 -8.10 16.86
N ALA A 182 4.73 -8.15 17.95
CA ALA A 182 4.19 -8.22 19.31
C ALA A 182 3.40 -6.95 19.67
N PHE A 183 3.90 -5.76 19.31
CA PHE A 183 3.17 -4.51 19.46
C PHE A 183 1.84 -4.53 18.71
N LEU A 184 1.85 -4.91 17.43
CA LEU A 184 0.64 -5.00 16.61
C LEU A 184 -0.36 -6.01 17.16
N ARG A 185 0.12 -7.15 17.69
CA ARG A 185 -0.73 -8.13 18.38
C ARG A 185 -1.40 -7.54 19.62
N ARG A 186 -0.66 -6.81 20.44
CA ARG A 186 -1.23 -6.08 21.61
C ARG A 186 -2.25 -5.01 21.16
N SER A 187 -2.04 -4.41 20.00
CA SER A 187 -2.93 -3.41 19.39
C SER A 187 -4.15 -4.02 18.70
N GLY A 188 -4.34 -5.36 18.73
CA GLY A 188 -5.54 -6.03 18.23
C GLY A 188 -5.40 -6.72 16.87
N ALA A 189 -4.19 -6.80 16.31
CA ALA A 189 -3.95 -7.60 15.10
C ALA A 189 -4.30 -9.08 15.34
N ASP A 190 -5.02 -9.69 14.40
CA ASP A 190 -5.40 -11.11 14.45
C ASP A 190 -4.84 -11.89 13.26
N MET A 191 -3.96 -12.83 13.56
CA MET A 191 -3.29 -13.63 12.54
C MET A 191 -4.27 -14.45 11.69
N THR A 192 -5.41 -14.85 12.25
CA THR A 192 -6.43 -15.60 11.51
C THR A 192 -7.14 -14.70 10.50
N ARG A 193 -7.51 -13.46 10.91
CA ARG A 193 -8.09 -12.46 10.01
C ARG A 193 -7.10 -12.11 8.89
N VAL A 194 -5.84 -11.80 9.25
CA VAL A 194 -4.78 -11.48 8.28
C VAL A 194 -4.58 -12.60 7.28
N ARG A 195 -4.44 -13.86 7.74
CA ARG A 195 -4.29 -15.00 6.84
C ARG A 195 -5.49 -15.21 5.93
N LYS A 196 -6.71 -14.98 6.43
CA LYS A 196 -7.92 -15.07 5.61
C LYS A 196 -7.89 -14.02 4.50
N MET A 197 -7.63 -12.75 4.83
CA MET A 197 -7.52 -11.66 3.85
C MET A 197 -6.45 -11.95 2.77
N LEU A 198 -5.29 -12.46 3.18
CA LEU A 198 -4.21 -12.79 2.24
C LEU A 198 -4.50 -14.04 1.39
N ARG A 199 -5.25 -15.01 1.92
CA ARG A 199 -5.63 -16.24 1.18
C ARG A 199 -6.60 -15.92 0.05
N ASP A 200 -7.61 -15.11 0.31
CA ASP A 200 -8.57 -14.67 -0.69
C ASP A 200 -7.86 -13.99 -1.88
N ASN A 201 -6.73 -13.32 -1.62
CA ASN A 201 -5.82 -12.78 -2.63
C ASN A 201 -5.12 -13.86 -3.47
N ILE A 202 -4.56 -14.87 -2.83
CA ILE A 202 -3.82 -15.95 -3.51
C ILE A 202 -4.77 -16.77 -4.41
N ASP A 203 -5.96 -17.03 -3.96
CA ASP A 203 -6.97 -17.77 -4.74
C ASP A 203 -7.47 -16.94 -5.94
N SER A 204 -7.65 -15.65 -5.78
CA SER A 204 -7.94 -14.70 -6.86
C SER A 204 -6.78 -14.64 -7.88
N TYR A 205 -5.54 -14.64 -7.43
CA TYR A 205 -4.36 -14.65 -8.29
C TYR A 205 -4.24 -15.97 -9.06
N LYS A 206 -4.41 -17.12 -8.39
CA LYS A 206 -4.38 -18.45 -9.00
C LYS A 206 -5.50 -18.64 -10.03
N ALA A 207 -6.70 -18.12 -9.74
CA ALA A 207 -7.83 -18.17 -10.67
C ALA A 207 -7.52 -17.37 -11.95
N ARG A 208 -6.93 -16.17 -11.83
CA ARG A 208 -6.50 -15.36 -12.98
C ARG A 208 -5.36 -16.00 -13.76
N GLN A 209 -4.38 -16.59 -13.09
CA GLN A 209 -3.28 -17.29 -13.74
C GLN A 209 -3.77 -18.49 -14.55
N LYS A 210 -4.71 -19.28 -14.02
CA LYS A 210 -5.39 -20.35 -14.75
C LYS A 210 -6.15 -19.82 -15.98
N GLN A 211 -6.83 -18.69 -15.85
CA GLN A 211 -7.57 -18.05 -16.94
C GLN A 211 -6.61 -17.51 -18.03
N CYS A 212 -5.47 -16.93 -17.65
CA CYS A 212 -4.45 -16.50 -18.61
C CYS A 212 -3.79 -17.69 -19.35
N VAL A 213 -3.56 -18.81 -18.67
CA VAL A 213 -3.04 -20.04 -19.30
C VAL A 213 -4.05 -20.62 -20.28
N LEU A 214 -5.32 -20.70 -19.90
CA LEU A 214 -6.42 -21.13 -20.78
C LEU A 214 -6.55 -20.21 -22.00
N LEU A 215 -6.49 -18.90 -21.84
CA LEU A 215 -6.52 -17.93 -22.95
C LEU A 215 -5.33 -18.13 -23.90
N ARG A 216 -4.11 -18.34 -23.35
CA ARG A 216 -2.93 -18.61 -24.17
C ARG A 216 -3.03 -19.91 -24.95
N SER A 217 -3.55 -20.97 -24.37
CA SER A 217 -3.75 -22.26 -25.05
C SER A 217 -4.83 -22.16 -26.13
N THR A 218 -5.93 -21.43 -25.87
CA THR A 218 -6.98 -21.19 -26.87
C THR A 218 -6.46 -20.36 -28.05
N VAL A 219 -5.68 -19.29 -27.77
CA VAL A 219 -5.06 -18.47 -28.81
C VAL A 219 -4.01 -19.25 -29.62
N ALA A 220 -3.27 -20.14 -28.99
CA ALA A 220 -2.29 -21.00 -29.67
C ALA A 220 -2.95 -22.04 -30.59
N ALA A 221 -4.20 -22.43 -30.33
CA ALA A 221 -4.97 -23.39 -31.14
C ALA A 221 -5.66 -22.76 -32.36
N LEU A 222 -5.61 -21.42 -32.56
CA LEU A 222 -6.24 -20.74 -33.70
C LEU A 222 -5.42 -20.92 -35.00
N PRO A 223 -6.06 -21.22 -36.13
CA PRO A 223 -5.39 -21.72 -37.33
C PRO A 223 -4.66 -20.68 -38.19
N SER A 224 -4.81 -19.38 -37.98
CA SER A 224 -4.13 -18.36 -38.79
C SER A 224 -3.74 -17.09 -38.03
N ARG A 225 -2.65 -16.38 -38.48
CA ARG A 225 -2.17 -15.13 -37.86
C ARG A 225 -3.19 -13.98 -37.89
N ASN A 226 -4.05 -13.90 -38.94
CA ASN A 226 -5.05 -12.83 -39.08
C ASN A 226 -6.31 -13.07 -38.23
N ALA A 227 -6.68 -14.32 -37.99
CA ALA A 227 -7.76 -14.69 -37.06
C ALA A 227 -7.34 -14.39 -35.62
N ARG A 228 -6.08 -14.69 -35.23
CA ARG A 228 -5.55 -14.44 -33.88
C ARG A 228 -5.69 -13.00 -33.41
N ALA A 229 -5.49 -12.02 -34.28
CA ALA A 229 -5.55 -10.59 -33.87
C ALA A 229 -6.98 -10.09 -33.66
N ARG A 230 -7.95 -10.58 -34.43
CA ARG A 230 -9.37 -10.20 -34.30
C ARG A 230 -10.04 -10.86 -33.09
N ASP A 231 -9.75 -12.15 -32.89
CA ASP A 231 -10.35 -12.92 -31.80
C ASP A 231 -9.73 -12.56 -30.44
N LEU A 232 -8.44 -12.19 -30.38
CA LEU A 232 -7.80 -11.63 -29.18
C LEU A 232 -8.47 -10.33 -28.72
N ARG A 233 -8.82 -9.46 -29.67
CA ARG A 233 -9.51 -8.20 -29.37
C ARG A 233 -10.94 -8.42 -28.86
N ALA A 234 -11.65 -9.37 -29.43
CA ALA A 234 -12.98 -9.77 -28.99
C ALA A 234 -12.97 -10.45 -27.61
N LEU A 235 -11.99 -11.31 -27.34
CA LEU A 235 -11.82 -11.99 -26.05
C LEU A 235 -11.41 -11.01 -24.94
N LEU A 236 -10.49 -10.09 -25.20
CA LEU A 236 -10.10 -9.05 -24.25
C LEU A 236 -11.27 -8.13 -23.90
N LEU A 237 -12.11 -7.77 -24.88
CA LEU A 237 -13.31 -6.96 -24.65
C LEU A 237 -14.40 -7.73 -23.88
N SER A 238 -14.49 -9.06 -24.02
CA SER A 238 -15.46 -9.89 -23.29
C SER A 238 -15.07 -10.06 -21.80
N VAL A 239 -13.78 -10.09 -21.50
CA VAL A 239 -13.26 -10.17 -20.11
C VAL A 239 -13.49 -8.85 -19.37
N HIS A 240 -13.44 -7.70 -20.07
CA HIS A 240 -13.71 -6.38 -19.46
C HIS A 240 -15.21 -6.05 -19.29
N ARG A 241 -16.11 -6.78 -19.98
CA ARG A 241 -17.56 -6.48 -19.98
C ARG A 241 -18.41 -7.35 -19.07
N ARG A 242 -17.86 -8.31 -18.33
CA ARG A 242 -18.66 -9.03 -17.34
C ARG A 242 -18.77 -8.20 -16.05
N PRO A 243 -19.97 -7.68 -15.71
CA PRO A 243 -20.19 -7.12 -14.38
C PRO A 243 -19.98 -8.23 -13.36
N MET A 244 -19.26 -7.93 -12.30
CA MET A 244 -19.22 -8.79 -11.13
C MET A 244 -20.61 -8.73 -10.49
N ASN A 245 -21.39 -9.78 -10.65
CA ASN A 245 -22.54 -10.01 -9.78
C ASN A 245 -21.99 -10.49 -8.44
N PHE A 246 -22.28 -9.71 -7.43
CA PHE A 246 -22.05 -10.03 -6.02
C PHE A 246 -23.11 -11.03 -5.53
#